data_dcb68262b7a528ba60a26876c925bffc
#
_entry.id   dcb68262b7a528ba60a26876c925bffc
#
_cell.length_a   1.000
_cell.length_b   1.000
_cell.length_c   1.000
_cell.angle_alpha   90.00
_cell.angle_beta   90.00
_cell.angle_gamma   90.00
#
_symmetry.space_group_name_H-M   'P 1'
#
loop_
_entity.id
_entity.type
_entity.pdbx_description
1 polymer ?
#
loop_
_entity_poly.entity_id
_entity_poly.type
_entity_poly.pdbx_seq_one_letter_code
_entity_poly.pdbx_strand_id
1 'polypeptide(L)'
;QPGPVNWAPYNPAPLDGMVRLWTWEAFAHGAEAVCFFRWRQAPFAQEQMHAGLLRPDSVAATGLKEAQQVAQELASAPTVTSHQASVAIIFDYAADAAWDIQPHGQGLSYFGLVFDCYCALRKLGLSIDFLSADTRDYSAYKIVLVPGKMHMPNDLKQALAESGSQVILGPRSGARDIHMTIPTPLPPDFPGL
;
A
#
# COMPACT_ATOMS: atom_id res chain seq x y z
N GLN A 1 -14.29 -4.84 -5.99
CA GLN A 1 -15.60 -5.38 -6.43
C GLN A 1 -16.49 -4.25 -6.91
N PRO A 2 -17.28 -4.45 -7.98
CA PRO A 2 -18.13 -3.41 -8.57
C PRO A 2 -19.47 -3.25 -7.83
N GLY A 3 -19.67 -3.91 -6.71
CA GLY A 3 -20.89 -3.90 -5.91
C GLY A 3 -20.68 -4.49 -4.52
N PRO A 4 -21.77 -4.75 -3.75
CA PRO A 4 -21.68 -5.30 -2.41
C PRO A 4 -20.94 -6.64 -2.33
N VAL A 5 -20.25 -6.86 -1.22
CA VAL A 5 -19.60 -8.13 -0.85
C VAL A 5 -20.15 -8.61 0.48
N ASN A 6 -20.09 -9.93 0.75
CA ASN A 6 -20.74 -10.51 1.91
C ASN A 6 -19.77 -11.00 3.01
N TRP A 7 -18.52 -10.57 3.00
CA TRP A 7 -17.51 -10.99 3.97
C TRP A 7 -17.30 -9.99 5.11
N ALA A 8 -17.82 -8.77 4.96
CA ALA A 8 -17.72 -7.75 5.99
C ALA A 8 -18.96 -7.73 6.89
N PRO A 9 -18.87 -7.22 8.13
CA PRO A 9 -20.02 -6.97 8.98
C PRO A 9 -21.06 -6.03 8.34
N TYR A 10 -20.60 -5.14 7.48
CA TYR A 10 -21.42 -4.24 6.67
C TYR A 10 -21.06 -4.37 5.20
N ASN A 11 -22.05 -4.51 4.33
CA ASN A 11 -21.87 -4.68 2.89
C ASN A 11 -22.52 -3.53 2.12
N PRO A 12 -21.99 -2.30 2.20
CA PRO A 12 -22.56 -1.18 1.48
C PRO A 12 -22.34 -1.34 -0.04
N ALA A 13 -23.28 -0.85 -0.81
CA ALA A 13 -23.06 -0.66 -2.25
C ALA A 13 -22.12 0.52 -2.47
N PRO A 14 -21.24 0.47 -3.49
CA PRO A 14 -20.51 1.64 -3.91
C PRO A 14 -21.45 2.79 -4.28
N LEU A 15 -21.10 4.01 -3.89
CA LEU A 15 -21.77 5.21 -4.37
C LEU A 15 -21.46 5.42 -5.86
N ASP A 16 -22.31 6.18 -6.53
CA ASP A 16 -22.09 6.53 -7.93
C ASP A 16 -20.72 7.21 -8.12
N GLY A 17 -19.96 6.73 -9.09
CA GLY A 17 -18.60 7.18 -9.38
C GLY A 17 -17.49 6.46 -8.60
N MET A 18 -17.79 5.67 -7.56
CA MET A 18 -16.75 5.03 -6.76
C MET A 18 -16.02 3.90 -7.51
N VAL A 19 -16.72 3.11 -8.32
CA VAL A 19 -16.08 2.05 -9.12
C VAL A 19 -15.12 2.67 -10.13
N ARG A 20 -15.51 3.78 -10.76
CA ARG A 20 -14.65 4.56 -11.66
C ARG A 20 -13.44 5.13 -10.90
N LEU A 21 -13.66 5.75 -9.74
CA LEU A 21 -12.60 6.32 -8.91
C LEU A 21 -11.56 5.26 -8.52
N TRP A 22 -11.97 4.12 -7.98
CA TRP A 22 -11.06 3.03 -7.59
C TRP A 22 -10.28 2.45 -8.77
N THR A 23 -10.91 2.39 -9.93
CA THR A 23 -10.25 1.92 -11.15
C THR A 23 -9.15 2.89 -11.59
N TRP A 24 -9.43 4.19 -11.59
CA TRP A 24 -8.45 5.22 -11.90
C TRP A 24 -7.36 5.34 -10.84
N GLU A 25 -7.71 5.14 -9.57
CA GLU A 25 -6.72 5.10 -8.48
C GLU A 25 -5.69 3.98 -8.71
N ALA A 26 -6.13 2.78 -9.11
CA ALA A 26 -5.22 1.69 -9.42
C ALA A 26 -4.26 2.06 -10.57
N PHE A 27 -4.77 2.64 -11.66
CA PHE A 27 -3.92 3.11 -12.76
C PHE A 27 -2.98 4.25 -12.34
N ALA A 28 -3.44 5.19 -11.50
CA ALA A 28 -2.62 6.26 -10.97
C ALA A 28 -1.46 5.76 -10.09
N HIS A 29 -1.59 4.55 -9.52
CA HIS A 29 -0.54 3.88 -8.75
C HIS A 29 0.25 2.85 -9.58
N GLY A 30 0.17 2.90 -10.91
CA GLY A 30 1.00 2.12 -11.82
C GLY A 30 0.44 0.73 -12.18
N ALA A 31 -0.82 0.42 -11.89
CA ALA A 31 -1.43 -0.80 -12.38
C ALA A 31 -1.54 -0.76 -13.89
N GLU A 32 -1.12 -1.83 -14.57
CA GLU A 32 -1.25 -1.99 -16.02
C GLU A 32 -2.64 -2.53 -16.41
N ALA A 33 -3.32 -3.20 -15.49
CA ALA A 33 -4.64 -3.75 -15.68
C ALA A 33 -5.45 -3.74 -14.39
N VAL A 34 -6.75 -3.54 -14.51
CA VAL A 34 -7.71 -3.65 -13.40
C VAL A 34 -8.75 -4.70 -13.75
N CYS A 35 -8.83 -5.73 -12.93
CA CYS A 35 -9.76 -6.82 -13.08
C CYS A 35 -10.90 -6.72 -12.06
N PHE A 36 -12.13 -6.85 -12.55
CA PHE A 36 -13.29 -6.82 -11.66
C PHE A 36 -13.70 -8.25 -11.29
N PHE A 37 -13.79 -8.52 -10.01
CA PHE A 37 -14.47 -9.68 -9.52
C PHE A 37 -15.91 -9.29 -9.17
N ARG A 38 -16.88 -9.70 -9.95
CA ARG A 38 -16.84 -10.70 -11.01
C ARG A 38 -17.66 -10.21 -12.21
N TRP A 39 -17.58 -10.95 -13.33
CA TRP A 39 -18.37 -10.60 -14.53
C TRP A 39 -19.88 -10.62 -14.23
N ARG A 40 -20.40 -11.74 -13.73
CA ARG A 40 -21.81 -11.89 -13.39
C ARG A 40 -21.97 -12.45 -12.00
N GLN A 41 -22.86 -11.88 -11.20
CA GLN A 41 -23.25 -12.41 -9.90
C GLN A 41 -23.80 -13.81 -10.05
N ALA A 42 -23.32 -14.76 -9.24
CA ALA A 42 -23.75 -16.14 -9.31
C ALA A 42 -25.23 -16.29 -8.90
N PRO A 43 -26.06 -16.96 -9.69
CA PRO A 43 -27.45 -17.25 -9.32
C PRO A 43 -27.58 -18.49 -8.40
N PHE A 44 -26.47 -19.20 -8.14
CA PHE A 44 -26.41 -20.42 -7.35
C PHE A 44 -25.03 -20.56 -6.67
N ALA A 45 -24.86 -21.61 -5.86
CA ALA A 45 -23.65 -21.88 -5.07
C ALA A 45 -23.40 -20.86 -3.92
N GLN A 46 -22.17 -20.80 -3.40
CA GLN A 46 -21.89 -20.08 -2.15
C GLN A 46 -21.85 -18.56 -2.30
N GLU A 47 -21.20 -18.05 -3.29
CA GLU A 47 -20.92 -16.61 -3.42
C GLU A 47 -22.05 -15.83 -4.12
N GLN A 48 -23.29 -16.16 -3.82
CA GLN A 48 -24.46 -15.54 -4.44
C GLN A 48 -24.59 -14.06 -4.09
N MET A 49 -24.07 -13.65 -2.92
CA MET A 49 -24.14 -12.26 -2.48
C MET A 49 -23.02 -11.37 -3.01
N HIS A 50 -22.05 -11.94 -3.73
CA HIS A 50 -21.01 -11.14 -4.39
C HIS A 50 -21.53 -10.54 -5.69
N ALA A 51 -21.72 -9.24 -5.69
CA ALA A 51 -22.13 -8.51 -6.88
C ALA A 51 -21.10 -8.64 -8.02
N GLY A 52 -21.58 -8.71 -9.23
CA GLY A 52 -20.80 -8.67 -10.46
C GLY A 52 -21.04 -7.39 -11.25
N LEU A 53 -20.42 -7.30 -12.42
CA LEU A 53 -20.74 -6.27 -13.41
C LEU A 53 -22.12 -6.52 -14.03
N LEU A 54 -22.55 -7.78 -14.05
CA LEU A 54 -23.90 -8.18 -14.36
C LEU A 54 -24.59 -8.78 -13.14
N ARG A 55 -25.88 -8.57 -13.05
CA ARG A 55 -26.79 -9.20 -12.08
C ARG A 55 -26.95 -10.70 -12.40
N PRO A 56 -27.56 -11.51 -11.51
CA PRO A 56 -27.81 -12.93 -11.78
C PRO A 56 -28.64 -13.19 -13.03
N ASP A 57 -29.55 -12.28 -13.37
CA ASP A 57 -30.39 -12.31 -14.58
C ASP A 57 -29.68 -11.78 -15.83
N SER A 58 -28.38 -11.56 -15.77
CA SER A 58 -27.54 -11.02 -16.86
C SER A 58 -27.85 -9.58 -17.26
N VAL A 59 -28.63 -8.86 -16.47
CA VAL A 59 -28.85 -7.42 -16.65
C VAL A 59 -27.66 -6.64 -16.08
N ALA A 60 -27.32 -5.51 -16.71
CA ALA A 60 -26.24 -4.63 -16.25
C ALA A 60 -26.46 -4.18 -14.79
N ALA A 61 -25.46 -4.36 -13.94
CA ALA A 61 -25.41 -3.77 -12.63
C ALA A 61 -24.82 -2.33 -12.71
N THR A 62 -24.96 -1.56 -11.64
CA THR A 62 -24.52 -0.15 -11.61
C THR A 62 -23.05 0.01 -11.99
N GLY A 63 -22.17 -0.85 -11.44
CA GLY A 63 -20.73 -0.78 -11.70
C GLY A 63 -20.29 -1.04 -13.13
N LEU A 64 -21.14 -1.70 -13.98
CA LEU A 64 -20.78 -1.94 -15.38
C LEU A 64 -20.65 -0.64 -16.17
N LYS A 65 -21.55 0.32 -15.95
CA LYS A 65 -21.52 1.61 -16.67
C LYS A 65 -20.22 2.37 -16.37
N GLU A 66 -19.79 2.35 -15.12
CA GLU A 66 -18.55 3.02 -14.70
C GLU A 66 -17.32 2.31 -15.26
N ALA A 67 -17.28 0.97 -15.25
CA ALA A 67 -16.22 0.19 -15.87
C ALA A 67 -16.12 0.45 -17.39
N GLN A 68 -17.25 0.52 -18.09
CA GLN A 68 -17.30 0.87 -19.51
C GLN A 68 -16.85 2.31 -19.78
N GLN A 69 -17.22 3.24 -18.90
CA GLN A 69 -16.76 4.63 -18.99
C GLN A 69 -15.24 4.72 -18.86
N VAL A 70 -14.64 4.04 -17.86
CA VAL A 70 -13.17 3.99 -17.74
C VAL A 70 -12.52 3.39 -18.97
N ALA A 71 -13.08 2.31 -19.54
CA ALA A 71 -12.54 1.73 -20.77
C ALA A 71 -12.55 2.73 -21.95
N GLN A 72 -13.60 3.54 -22.06
CA GLN A 72 -13.68 4.59 -23.09
C GLN A 72 -12.66 5.73 -22.80
N GLU A 73 -12.54 6.15 -21.55
CA GLU A 73 -11.59 7.17 -21.13
C GLU A 73 -10.15 6.73 -21.40
N LEU A 74 -9.80 5.48 -21.09
CA LEU A 74 -8.48 4.90 -21.37
C LEU A 74 -8.17 4.83 -22.86
N ALA A 75 -9.17 4.51 -23.71
CA ALA A 75 -8.99 4.46 -25.17
C ALA A 75 -8.64 5.83 -25.77
N SER A 76 -9.02 6.92 -25.11
CA SER A 76 -8.76 8.31 -25.52
C SER A 76 -7.69 9.02 -24.70
N ALA A 77 -7.24 8.40 -23.63
CA ALA A 77 -6.24 9.00 -22.74
C ALA A 77 -4.84 9.02 -23.40
N PRO A 78 -4.03 10.06 -23.18
CA PRO A 78 -2.61 9.99 -23.52
C PRO A 78 -1.94 8.89 -22.71
N THR A 79 -0.85 8.35 -23.24
CA THR A 79 -0.04 7.36 -22.49
C THR A 79 0.37 7.97 -21.15
N VAL A 80 -0.13 7.37 -20.07
CA VAL A 80 0.25 7.80 -18.72
C VAL A 80 1.55 7.08 -18.38
N THR A 81 2.62 7.84 -18.18
CA THR A 81 3.86 7.31 -17.60
C THR A 81 3.81 7.52 -16.10
N SER A 82 4.12 6.47 -15.33
CA SER A 82 4.32 6.63 -13.90
C SER A 82 5.56 7.51 -13.66
N HIS A 83 5.43 8.53 -12.82
CA HIS A 83 6.56 9.33 -12.38
C HIS A 83 7.04 8.82 -11.03
N GLN A 84 8.35 8.70 -10.89
CA GLN A 84 8.97 8.39 -9.61
C GLN A 84 8.69 9.51 -8.61
N ALA A 85 8.25 9.14 -7.41
CA ALA A 85 8.04 10.09 -6.33
C ALA A 85 9.39 10.61 -5.78
N SER A 86 9.37 11.76 -5.15
CA SER A 86 10.55 12.27 -4.43
C SER A 86 10.64 11.77 -2.98
N VAL A 87 9.61 11.08 -2.51
CA VAL A 87 9.50 10.52 -1.15
C VAL A 87 9.26 9.02 -1.25
N ALA A 88 9.96 8.25 -0.43
CA ALA A 88 9.76 6.81 -0.32
C ALA A 88 9.44 6.38 1.10
N ILE A 89 8.67 5.32 1.23
CA ILE A 89 8.45 4.59 2.48
C ILE A 89 8.94 3.16 2.28
N ILE A 90 9.84 2.69 3.13
CA ILE A 90 10.27 1.29 3.14
C ILE A 90 9.21 0.48 3.88
N PHE A 91 8.66 -0.52 3.20
CA PHE A 91 7.70 -1.47 3.76
C PHE A 91 8.32 -2.88 3.84
N ASP A 92 8.10 -3.56 4.96
CA ASP A 92 8.69 -4.86 5.24
C ASP A 92 7.71 -5.79 5.96
N TYR A 93 7.28 -6.87 5.31
CA TYR A 93 6.42 -7.89 5.92
C TYR A 93 7.10 -8.59 7.11
N ALA A 94 8.42 -8.73 7.12
CA ALA A 94 9.13 -9.29 8.27
C ALA A 94 9.06 -8.35 9.48
N ALA A 95 9.06 -7.03 9.25
CA ALA A 95 8.83 -6.06 10.33
C ALA A 95 7.40 -6.17 10.87
N ASP A 96 6.40 -6.32 10.00
CA ASP A 96 5.00 -6.51 10.42
C ASP A 96 4.86 -7.74 11.32
N ALA A 97 5.38 -8.89 10.89
CA ALA A 97 5.39 -10.12 11.70
C ALA A 97 6.15 -9.95 13.03
N ALA A 98 7.26 -9.20 13.03
CA ALA A 98 8.03 -8.93 14.25
C ALA A 98 7.24 -8.06 15.25
N TRP A 99 6.47 -7.10 14.76
CA TRP A 99 5.60 -6.28 15.62
C TRP A 99 4.47 -7.10 16.22
N ASP A 100 3.91 -8.06 15.49
CA ASP A 100 2.88 -8.98 16.00
C ASP A 100 3.42 -9.90 17.08
N ILE A 101 4.64 -10.42 16.92
CA ILE A 101 5.31 -11.28 17.91
C ILE A 101 5.71 -10.49 19.17
N GLN A 102 6.12 -9.24 19.00
CA GLN A 102 6.54 -8.34 20.09
C GLN A 102 5.70 -7.06 20.09
N PRO A 103 4.41 -7.13 20.42
CA PRO A 103 3.53 -5.97 20.40
C PRO A 103 3.99 -4.90 21.40
N HIS A 104 3.70 -3.63 21.13
CA HIS A 104 4.12 -2.50 21.95
C HIS A 104 2.94 -1.64 22.43
N GLY A 105 1.86 -2.28 22.79
CA GLY A 105 0.66 -1.62 23.30
C GLY A 105 -0.57 -1.83 22.43
N GLN A 106 -1.70 -1.52 23.00
CA GLN A 106 -2.99 -1.67 22.34
C GLN A 106 -3.14 -0.66 21.22
N GLY A 107 -3.58 -1.14 20.04
CA GLY A 107 -3.89 -0.29 18.90
C GLY A 107 -2.65 0.21 18.12
N LEU A 108 -1.44 -0.21 18.47
CA LEU A 108 -0.23 0.10 17.74
C LEU A 108 0.22 -1.12 16.93
N SER A 109 0.23 -1.00 15.60
CA SER A 109 0.70 -2.02 14.67
C SER A 109 1.68 -1.41 13.66
N TYR A 110 2.51 -2.25 13.05
CA TYR A 110 3.43 -1.79 12.01
C TYR A 110 2.68 -1.22 10.80
N PHE A 111 1.67 -1.93 10.30
CA PHE A 111 0.86 -1.46 9.19
C PHE A 111 0.15 -0.13 9.51
N GLY A 112 -0.41 0.00 10.72
CA GLY A 112 -1.03 1.25 11.18
C GLY A 112 -0.04 2.41 11.17
N LEU A 113 1.18 2.20 11.69
CA LEU A 113 2.25 3.22 11.68
C LEU A 113 2.64 3.63 10.25
N VAL A 114 2.83 2.66 9.36
CA VAL A 114 3.13 2.93 7.94
C VAL A 114 2.00 3.72 7.27
N PHE A 115 0.75 3.32 7.53
CA PHE A 115 -0.43 3.99 6.99
C PHE A 115 -0.58 5.42 7.50
N ASP A 116 -0.32 5.65 8.78
CA ASP A 116 -0.35 7.01 9.38
C ASP A 116 0.73 7.91 8.77
N CYS A 117 1.95 7.38 8.57
CA CYS A 117 3.01 8.09 7.84
C CYS A 117 2.59 8.44 6.41
N TYR A 118 2.03 7.48 5.69
CA TYR A 118 1.50 7.69 4.35
C TYR A 118 0.43 8.78 4.34
N CYS A 119 -0.57 8.69 5.22
CA CYS A 119 -1.65 9.68 5.32
C CYS A 119 -1.13 11.09 5.64
N ALA A 120 -0.13 11.21 6.52
CA ALA A 120 0.47 12.49 6.86
C ALA A 120 1.17 13.13 5.64
N LEU A 121 1.96 12.35 4.91
CA LEU A 121 2.64 12.82 3.70
C LEU A 121 1.65 13.17 2.58
N ARG A 122 0.59 12.38 2.40
CA ARG A 122 -0.47 12.67 1.42
C ARG A 122 -1.21 13.97 1.73
N LYS A 123 -1.44 14.28 3.01
CA LYS A 123 -2.03 15.56 3.43
C LYS A 123 -1.15 16.77 3.09
N LEU A 124 0.17 16.55 2.96
CA LEU A 124 1.12 17.58 2.49
C LEU A 124 1.16 17.69 0.95
N GLY A 125 0.34 16.89 0.23
CA GLY A 125 0.31 16.89 -1.24
C GLY A 125 1.46 16.11 -1.89
N LEU A 126 2.22 15.31 -1.13
CA LEU A 126 3.35 14.55 -1.64
C LEU A 126 2.91 13.25 -2.31
N SER A 127 3.56 12.89 -3.41
CA SER A 127 3.54 11.55 -3.99
C SER A 127 4.56 10.67 -3.27
N ILE A 128 4.25 9.38 -3.11
CA ILE A 128 5.03 8.46 -2.29
C ILE A 128 5.17 7.14 -3.03
N ASP A 129 6.40 6.63 -3.11
CA ASP A 129 6.67 5.27 -3.55
C ASP A 129 6.85 4.36 -2.33
N PHE A 130 6.33 3.13 -2.41
CA PHE A 130 6.62 2.09 -1.44
C PHE A 130 7.75 1.21 -1.96
N LEU A 131 8.78 1.05 -1.15
CA LEU A 131 9.97 0.28 -1.49
C LEU A 131 10.06 -0.99 -0.65
N SER A 132 10.52 -2.07 -1.27
CA SER A 132 10.90 -3.28 -0.54
C SER A 132 12.06 -3.00 0.41
N ALA A 133 12.09 -3.74 1.52
CA ALA A 133 13.21 -3.76 2.45
C ALA A 133 14.54 -4.23 1.82
N ASP A 134 14.49 -4.84 0.65
CA ASP A 134 15.68 -5.27 -0.13
C ASP A 134 16.22 -4.20 -1.07
N THR A 135 15.51 -3.07 -1.21
CA THR A 135 16.00 -1.93 -1.98
C THR A 135 17.29 -1.39 -1.37
N ARG A 136 18.28 -1.04 -2.22
CA ARG A 136 19.56 -0.44 -1.80
C ARG A 136 19.91 0.83 -2.55
N ASP A 137 19.19 1.16 -3.63
CA ASP A 137 19.36 2.43 -4.34
C ASP A 137 18.23 3.40 -3.97
N TYR A 138 18.58 4.45 -3.27
CA TYR A 138 17.68 5.50 -2.83
C TYR A 138 18.01 6.86 -3.47
N SER A 139 18.96 6.90 -4.40
CA SER A 139 19.51 8.13 -4.97
C SER A 139 18.49 9.06 -5.64
N ALA A 140 17.35 8.48 -6.05
CA ALA A 140 16.27 9.23 -6.69
C ALA A 140 15.33 9.91 -5.67
N TYR A 141 15.43 9.59 -4.37
CA TYR A 141 14.52 10.10 -3.36
C TYR A 141 15.15 11.21 -2.53
N LYS A 142 14.39 12.26 -2.26
CA LYS A 142 14.80 13.33 -1.34
C LYS A 142 14.59 12.95 0.12
N ILE A 143 13.56 12.17 0.37
CA ILE A 143 13.18 11.71 1.72
C ILE A 143 12.89 10.22 1.67
N VAL A 144 13.46 9.48 2.60
CA VAL A 144 13.17 8.04 2.80
C VAL A 144 12.72 7.80 4.23
N LEU A 145 11.52 7.29 4.41
CA LEU A 145 11.00 6.91 5.72
C LEU A 145 11.19 5.41 5.95
N VAL A 146 11.63 5.07 7.16
CA VAL A 146 11.76 3.69 7.65
C VAL A 146 10.90 3.55 8.91
N PRO A 147 9.58 3.36 8.77
CA PRO A 147 8.69 3.34 9.91
C PRO A 147 8.76 2.00 10.64
N GLY A 148 9.56 1.90 11.69
CA GLY A 148 9.49 0.77 12.61
C GLY A 148 10.09 -0.55 12.15
N LYS A 149 11.04 -0.56 11.22
CA LYS A 149 11.79 -1.76 10.84
C LYS A 149 12.72 -2.20 11.96
N MET A 150 12.26 -3.16 12.81
CA MET A 150 13.00 -3.56 14.02
C MET A 150 14.41 -4.09 13.73
N HIS A 151 14.54 -4.95 12.72
CA HIS A 151 15.85 -5.42 12.28
C HIS A 151 16.30 -4.62 11.05
N MET A 152 17.40 -3.89 11.21
CA MET A 152 18.05 -3.15 10.13
C MET A 152 19.44 -3.74 9.86
N PRO A 153 19.61 -4.53 8.80
CA PRO A 153 20.92 -5.09 8.44
C PRO A 153 21.91 -3.98 8.05
N ASN A 154 23.19 -4.26 8.19
CA ASN A 154 24.25 -3.25 8.01
C ASN A 154 24.31 -2.69 6.58
N ASP A 155 24.07 -3.51 5.58
CA ASP A 155 24.01 -3.09 4.17
C ASP A 155 22.85 -2.11 3.90
N LEU A 156 21.69 -2.30 4.57
CA LEU A 156 20.58 -1.34 4.50
C LEU A 156 20.97 -0.01 5.17
N LYS A 157 21.56 -0.06 6.36
CA LYS A 157 22.02 1.15 7.06
C LYS A 157 23.03 1.92 6.22
N GLN A 158 23.99 1.23 5.63
CA GLN A 158 24.98 1.82 4.75
C GLN A 158 24.35 2.45 3.50
N ALA A 159 23.48 1.73 2.82
CA ALA A 159 22.78 2.24 1.63
C ALA A 159 21.96 3.50 1.94
N LEU A 160 21.29 3.55 3.09
CA LEU A 160 20.55 4.73 3.53
C LEU A 160 21.51 5.91 3.85
N ALA A 161 22.61 5.65 4.54
CA ALA A 161 23.60 6.70 4.90
C ALA A 161 24.29 7.29 3.64
N GLU A 162 24.54 6.47 2.63
CA GLU A 162 25.20 6.89 1.38
C GLU A 162 24.23 7.48 0.34
N SER A 163 22.92 7.40 0.57
CA SER A 163 21.89 7.79 -0.41
C SER A 163 21.86 9.28 -0.75
N GLY A 164 22.33 10.14 0.15
CA GLY A 164 22.13 11.58 0.07
C GLY A 164 20.71 12.04 0.38
N SER A 165 19.82 11.11 0.72
CA SER A 165 18.43 11.40 1.11
C SER A 165 18.34 11.85 2.57
N GLN A 166 17.31 12.63 2.90
CA GLN A 166 16.92 12.80 4.29
C GLN A 166 16.23 11.52 4.77
N VAL A 167 16.87 10.77 5.67
CA VAL A 167 16.32 9.54 6.23
C VAL A 167 15.57 9.84 7.53
N ILE A 168 14.33 9.35 7.63
CA ILE A 168 13.49 9.46 8.82
C ILE A 168 13.25 8.06 9.37
N LEU A 169 13.83 7.78 10.53
CA LEU A 169 13.64 6.52 11.23
C LEU A 169 12.43 6.62 12.17
N GLY A 170 11.52 5.69 12.05
CA GLY A 170 10.38 5.60 12.95
C GLY A 170 10.71 4.87 14.25
N PRO A 171 9.74 4.77 15.18
CA PRO A 171 9.94 4.09 16.45
C PRO A 171 10.32 2.63 16.23
N ARG A 172 11.20 2.09 17.11
CA ARG A 172 11.70 0.71 17.10
C ARG A 172 12.58 0.34 15.89
N SER A 173 12.91 1.26 14.99
CA SER A 173 13.87 0.98 13.91
C SER A 173 15.22 0.58 14.48
N GLY A 174 15.75 -0.57 14.03
CA GLY A 174 17.02 -1.13 14.53
C GLY A 174 16.99 -1.67 15.95
N ALA A 175 15.84 -1.74 16.60
CA ALA A 175 15.73 -2.16 18.01
C ALA A 175 15.95 -3.67 18.24
N ARG A 176 16.13 -4.45 17.18
CA ARG A 176 16.38 -5.91 17.23
C ARG A 176 17.43 -6.29 16.21
N ASP A 177 18.20 -7.31 16.54
CA ASP A 177 19.05 -8.03 15.58
C ASP A 177 18.24 -9.10 14.81
N ILE A 178 18.92 -9.87 13.97
CA ILE A 178 18.29 -10.92 13.17
C ILE A 178 17.70 -12.07 14.01
N HIS A 179 18.16 -12.24 15.24
CA HIS A 179 17.66 -13.24 16.19
C HIS A 179 16.58 -12.67 17.14
N MET A 180 16.11 -11.46 16.87
CA MET A 180 15.15 -10.73 17.69
C MET A 180 15.65 -10.41 19.09
N THR A 181 16.99 -10.40 19.30
CA THR A 181 17.60 -9.94 20.54
C THR A 181 17.85 -8.44 20.52
N ILE A 182 18.03 -7.85 21.70
CA ILE A 182 18.31 -6.43 21.83
C ILE A 182 19.78 -6.18 21.47
N PRO A 183 20.08 -5.36 20.46
CA PRO A 183 21.46 -5.07 20.08
C PRO A 183 22.20 -4.25 21.16
N THR A 184 23.51 -4.35 21.16
CA THR A 184 24.39 -3.55 22.01
C THR A 184 25.32 -2.75 21.09
N PRO A 185 25.48 -1.42 21.28
CA PRO A 185 24.89 -0.57 22.33
C PRO A 185 23.40 -0.24 22.13
N LEU A 186 22.78 0.32 23.17
CA LEU A 186 21.46 0.94 23.10
C LEU A 186 21.59 2.45 23.41
N PRO A 187 20.93 3.34 22.66
CA PRO A 187 20.14 3.04 21.44
C PRO A 187 21.00 2.48 20.31
N PRO A 188 20.40 1.84 19.29
CA PRO A 188 21.16 1.38 18.13
C PRO A 188 21.95 2.50 17.49
N ASP A 189 23.17 2.21 17.09
CA ASP A 189 24.00 3.16 16.35
C ASP A 189 23.64 3.15 14.87
N PHE A 190 23.47 4.34 14.29
CA PHE A 190 23.22 4.57 12.89
C PHE A 190 24.24 5.55 12.31
N PRO A 191 25.49 5.10 12.09
CA PRO A 191 26.53 5.97 11.55
C PRO A 191 26.11 6.62 10.24
N GLY A 192 26.16 7.95 10.19
CA GLY A 192 25.79 8.72 9.00
C GLY A 192 24.30 8.96 8.80
N LEU A 193 23.47 8.55 9.74
CA LEU A 193 22.02 8.81 9.73
C LEU A 193 21.60 9.76 10.84
#